data_24331129093029757b5e5d35c9300910
#
_entry.id   24331129093029757b5e5d35c9300910
#
_cell.length_a   1.000
_cell.length_b   1.000
_cell.length_c   1.000
_cell.angle_alpha   90.00
_cell.angle_beta   90.00
_cell.angle_gamma   90.00
#
_symmetry.space_group_name_H-M   'P 1'
#
loop_
_entity.id
_entity.type
_entity.pdbx_description
1 polymer ?
#
loop_
_entity_poly.entity_id
_entity_poly.type
_entity_poly.pdbx_seq_one_letter_code
_entity_poly.pdbx_strand_id
1 'polypeptide(L)'
;MEGAGQRDWRPCDRRDRERRTARALDTMRFSYAEALCDPTHYLPLARAVEDAGWDTFIVPDSICYPEVSDSKYPYTPDGNREFLEDKPFIEPFSLIPAMGAVTSRLRFTTFVVKLPIRQPVLVAKSVASVAVITQGRFGFGVGLSPWPEDFAVTGTDWTTRGKRMDEMIAIVRGLLRGGYFEFEGTHYRVPRIKICPVPSVPVPVLIGGHTEPALRRAARLGDGWMHAGGDHDLLVGYLRRLTELRRAYGREREPFETHVISLHAYTADGVRILEDLGVTDVIVGFRDPYHMPDSPLVEKIDYLRRYADDVIAAIR
;
A
#
# COMPACT_ATOMS: atom_id res chain seq x y z
N MET A 1 39.45 17.60 19.20
CA MET A 1 38.55 16.54 18.68
C MET A 1 37.58 16.22 19.80
N GLU A 2 36.49 16.94 19.85
CA GLU A 2 35.47 16.83 20.90
C GLU A 2 34.21 16.15 20.34
N GLY A 3 33.67 15.35 21.22
CA GLY A 3 32.68 14.31 21.03
C GLY A 3 31.45 14.61 20.21
N ALA A 4 31.20 13.73 19.28
CA ALA A 4 29.87 13.54 18.66
C ALA A 4 28.97 12.90 19.73
N GLY A 5 28.01 13.69 20.22
CA GLY A 5 27.03 13.25 21.20
C GLY A 5 26.24 12.04 20.73
N GLN A 6 26.32 10.94 21.46
CA GLN A 6 25.42 9.82 21.41
C GLN A 6 23.97 10.33 21.58
N ARG A 7 23.16 10.29 20.53
CA ARG A 7 21.73 10.51 20.66
C ARG A 7 21.13 9.30 21.37
N ASP A 8 20.74 9.47 22.62
CA ASP A 8 20.00 8.50 23.43
C ASP A 8 18.72 8.08 22.69
N TRP A 9 18.70 6.88 22.20
CA TRP A 9 17.52 6.27 21.60
C TRP A 9 16.57 5.85 22.73
N ARG A 10 15.54 6.67 23.00
CA ARG A 10 14.46 6.32 23.94
C ARG A 10 13.26 5.77 23.17
N PRO A 11 12.68 4.63 23.59
CA PRO A 11 11.43 4.15 23.02
C PRO A 11 10.31 5.18 23.27
N CYS A 12 9.62 5.59 22.23
CA CYS A 12 8.48 6.49 22.33
C CYS A 12 7.35 5.85 23.16
N ASP A 13 6.72 6.60 24.06
CA ASP A 13 5.67 6.13 24.95
C ASP A 13 4.46 5.59 24.15
N ARG A 14 3.89 4.46 24.62
CA ARG A 14 2.76 3.76 24.00
C ARG A 14 1.51 4.67 23.89
N ARG A 15 1.29 5.55 24.87
CA ARG A 15 0.14 6.47 24.91
C ARG A 15 0.25 7.61 23.91
N ASP A 16 1.45 8.11 23.65
CA ASP A 16 1.71 9.10 22.59
C ASP A 16 1.56 8.49 21.20
N ARG A 17 1.84 7.17 21.06
CA ARG A 17 1.61 6.41 19.83
C ARG A 17 0.12 6.28 19.51
N GLU A 18 -0.69 5.86 20.48
CA GLU A 18 -2.14 5.68 20.33
C GLU A 18 -2.84 6.99 19.99
N ARG A 19 -2.43 8.11 20.61
CA ARG A 19 -2.96 9.45 20.31
C ARG A 19 -2.57 9.96 18.92
N ARG A 20 -1.32 9.68 18.46
CA ARG A 20 -0.88 10.07 17.10
C ARG A 20 -1.59 9.24 16.03
N THR A 21 -1.81 7.94 16.26
CA THR A 21 -2.51 7.06 15.33
C THR A 21 -4.01 7.40 15.26
N ALA A 22 -4.67 7.68 16.38
CA ALA A 22 -6.06 8.11 16.40
C ALA A 22 -6.26 9.45 15.68
N ARG A 23 -5.42 10.46 15.96
CA ARG A 23 -5.51 11.78 15.32
C ARG A 23 -5.17 11.78 13.82
N ALA A 24 -4.41 10.78 13.34
CA ALA A 24 -4.07 10.65 11.93
C ALA A 24 -5.20 10.04 11.07
N LEU A 25 -6.24 9.49 11.71
CA LEU A 25 -7.42 8.93 11.02
C LEU A 25 -8.60 9.92 10.98
N ASP A 26 -8.49 11.08 11.66
CA ASP A 26 -9.57 12.07 11.78
C ASP A 26 -9.64 13.04 10.57
N THR A 27 -8.70 12.96 9.63
CA THR A 27 -8.69 13.82 8.43
C THR A 27 -8.44 12.98 7.19
N MET A 28 -9.21 13.27 6.12
CA MET A 28 -9.02 12.67 4.81
C MET A 28 -7.59 12.83 4.31
N ARG A 29 -6.97 11.75 3.84
CA ARG A 29 -5.65 11.74 3.20
C ARG A 29 -5.77 11.61 1.69
N PHE A 30 -4.85 12.26 1.01
CA PHE A 30 -4.79 12.29 -0.45
C PHE A 30 -3.55 11.54 -0.94
N SER A 31 -3.78 10.46 -1.67
CA SER A 31 -2.75 9.57 -2.19
C SER A 31 -2.64 9.71 -3.70
N TYR A 32 -1.46 10.07 -4.20
CA TYR A 32 -1.18 10.11 -5.64
C TYR A 32 -0.74 8.74 -6.13
N ALA A 33 -1.40 8.24 -7.17
CA ALA A 33 -1.05 7.00 -7.85
C ALA A 33 -0.42 7.29 -9.21
N GLU A 34 0.82 6.87 -9.40
CA GLU A 34 1.48 6.84 -10.70
C GLU A 34 1.94 5.42 -11.02
N ALA A 35 1.66 4.97 -12.22
CA ALA A 35 2.03 3.65 -12.69
C ALA A 35 2.44 3.70 -14.16
N LEU A 36 3.30 2.76 -14.59
CA LEU A 36 3.68 2.58 -15.99
C LEU A 36 4.28 3.86 -16.62
N CYS A 37 4.95 4.68 -15.82
CA CYS A 37 5.57 5.91 -16.27
C CYS A 37 7.07 5.74 -16.50
N ASP A 38 7.68 6.70 -17.19
CA ASP A 38 9.14 6.79 -17.32
C ASP A 38 9.79 6.73 -15.93
N PRO A 39 10.70 5.78 -15.67
CA PRO A 39 11.37 5.64 -14.37
C PRO A 39 12.07 6.91 -13.87
N THR A 40 12.51 7.78 -14.77
CA THR A 40 13.15 9.05 -14.40
C THR A 40 12.19 10.06 -13.77
N HIS A 41 10.88 9.86 -13.91
CA HIS A 41 9.86 10.74 -13.35
C HIS A 41 9.65 10.53 -11.84
N TYR A 42 9.94 9.36 -11.27
CA TYR A 42 9.56 9.05 -9.88
C TYR A 42 10.14 9.99 -8.83
N LEU A 43 11.43 10.32 -8.90
CA LEU A 43 12.06 11.19 -7.90
C LEU A 43 11.59 12.65 -8.00
N PRO A 44 11.50 13.29 -9.20
CA PRO A 44 10.89 14.61 -9.34
C PRO A 44 9.43 14.64 -8.91
N LEU A 45 8.64 13.60 -9.26
CA LEU A 45 7.24 13.49 -8.85
C LEU A 45 7.08 13.36 -7.33
N ALA A 46 7.91 12.57 -6.67
CA ALA A 46 7.85 12.45 -5.21
C ALA A 46 8.04 13.81 -4.51
N ARG A 47 8.96 14.65 -5.00
CA ARG A 47 9.12 16.03 -4.52
C ARG A 47 7.90 16.89 -4.83
N ALA A 48 7.41 16.86 -6.06
CA ALA A 48 6.26 17.65 -6.46
C ALA A 48 4.98 17.28 -5.70
N VAL A 49 4.77 16.00 -5.42
CA VAL A 49 3.66 15.48 -4.59
C VAL A 49 3.76 16.03 -3.17
N GLU A 50 4.97 15.97 -2.55
CA GLU A 50 5.20 16.53 -1.22
C GLU A 50 5.00 18.06 -1.19
N ASP A 51 5.54 18.79 -2.18
CA ASP A 51 5.48 20.25 -2.28
C ASP A 51 4.05 20.74 -2.50
N ALA A 52 3.26 20.02 -3.28
CA ALA A 52 1.83 20.30 -3.50
C ALA A 52 0.94 19.89 -2.30
N GLY A 53 1.49 19.36 -1.23
CA GLY A 53 0.75 19.08 0.01
C GLY A 53 -0.03 17.77 0.02
N TRP A 54 0.25 16.83 -0.86
CA TRP A 54 -0.31 15.48 -0.81
C TRP A 54 0.28 14.68 0.36
N ASP A 55 -0.44 13.64 0.80
CA ASP A 55 -0.03 12.84 1.96
C ASP A 55 0.78 11.60 1.59
N THR A 56 0.45 10.94 0.46
CA THR A 56 1.02 9.63 0.13
C THR A 56 1.32 9.49 -1.36
N PHE A 57 2.40 8.79 -1.69
CA PHE A 57 2.69 8.28 -3.02
C PHE A 57 2.41 6.77 -3.07
N ILE A 58 1.59 6.33 -4.01
CA ILE A 58 1.20 4.93 -4.20
C ILE A 58 2.13 4.26 -5.22
N VAL A 59 2.68 3.10 -4.86
CA VAL A 59 3.65 2.36 -5.69
C VAL A 59 3.10 1.00 -6.06
N PRO A 60 2.88 0.69 -7.37
CA PRO A 60 2.44 -0.61 -7.84
C PRO A 60 3.56 -1.66 -7.78
N ASP A 61 3.18 -2.94 -7.91
CA ASP A 61 4.11 -4.07 -7.97
C ASP A 61 3.79 -4.98 -9.14
N SER A 62 4.80 -5.30 -9.93
CA SER A 62 4.79 -6.40 -10.91
C SER A 62 6.19 -6.98 -11.04
N ILE A 63 6.29 -8.31 -11.26
CA ILE A 63 7.59 -8.99 -11.33
C ILE A 63 8.00 -9.37 -12.75
N CYS A 64 7.04 -9.62 -13.62
CA CYS A 64 7.29 -10.02 -14.99
C CYS A 64 6.03 -9.84 -15.86
N TYR A 65 6.24 -9.92 -17.17
CA TYR A 65 5.20 -10.06 -18.18
C TYR A 65 5.41 -11.37 -18.92
N PRO A 66 4.47 -12.34 -18.89
CA PRO A 66 4.63 -13.59 -19.59
C PRO A 66 4.30 -13.41 -21.08
N GLU A 67 5.15 -13.96 -21.98
CA GLU A 67 4.91 -13.93 -23.43
C GLU A 67 3.60 -14.62 -23.80
N VAL A 68 3.35 -15.80 -23.21
CA VAL A 68 2.12 -16.57 -23.42
C VAL A 68 1.35 -16.72 -22.11
N SER A 69 0.07 -16.38 -22.12
CA SER A 69 -0.83 -16.57 -20.99
C SER A 69 -2.29 -16.54 -21.43
N ASP A 70 -3.07 -17.44 -20.88
CA ASP A 70 -4.53 -17.46 -20.99
C ASP A 70 -5.22 -16.60 -19.91
N SER A 71 -4.45 -16.00 -19.03
CA SER A 71 -4.96 -15.22 -17.91
C SER A 71 -5.50 -13.87 -18.38
N LYS A 72 -6.69 -13.53 -17.90
CA LYS A 72 -7.33 -12.25 -18.18
C LYS A 72 -7.00 -11.23 -17.09
N TYR A 73 -6.77 -9.98 -17.50
CA TYR A 73 -6.59 -8.90 -16.54
C TYR A 73 -7.94 -8.53 -15.90
N PRO A 74 -8.07 -8.55 -14.58
CA PRO A 74 -9.37 -8.42 -13.91
C PRO A 74 -9.95 -7.00 -13.92
N TYR A 75 -9.16 -6.00 -14.32
CA TYR A 75 -9.53 -4.58 -14.26
C TYR A 75 -9.76 -3.96 -15.64
N THR A 76 -9.65 -4.72 -16.73
CA THR A 76 -10.08 -4.31 -18.09
C THR A 76 -11.35 -5.07 -18.47
N PRO A 77 -12.31 -4.43 -19.17
CA PRO A 77 -13.59 -5.06 -19.51
C PRO A 77 -13.46 -6.31 -20.40
N ASP A 78 -12.48 -6.32 -21.29
CA ASP A 78 -12.17 -7.41 -22.22
C ASP A 78 -11.16 -8.43 -21.66
N GLY A 79 -10.52 -8.11 -20.52
CA GLY A 79 -9.45 -8.89 -19.92
C GLY A 79 -8.11 -8.70 -20.62
N ASN A 80 -7.97 -7.70 -21.49
CA ASN A 80 -6.73 -7.42 -22.21
C ASN A 80 -5.63 -7.03 -21.21
N ARG A 81 -4.42 -7.54 -21.45
CA ARG A 81 -3.21 -7.30 -20.65
C ARG A 81 -2.02 -6.78 -21.48
N GLU A 82 -2.15 -6.69 -22.81
CA GLU A 82 -1.07 -6.30 -23.72
C GLU A 82 -0.52 -4.90 -23.38
N PHE A 83 -1.34 -4.02 -22.80
CA PHE A 83 -0.88 -2.71 -22.33
C PHE A 83 0.24 -2.78 -21.27
N LEU A 84 0.46 -3.94 -20.63
CA LEU A 84 1.53 -4.16 -19.64
C LEU A 84 2.86 -4.56 -20.28
N GLU A 85 2.87 -4.96 -21.55
CA GLU A 85 4.09 -5.33 -22.26
C GLU A 85 5.04 -4.13 -22.32
N ASP A 86 6.31 -4.37 -22.06
CA ASP A 86 7.37 -3.35 -22.00
C ASP A 86 7.13 -2.16 -21.04
N LYS A 87 6.12 -2.26 -20.16
CA LYS A 87 5.88 -1.21 -19.16
C LYS A 87 6.81 -1.33 -17.97
N PRO A 88 7.45 -0.23 -17.56
CA PRO A 88 8.38 -0.26 -16.46
C PRO A 88 7.65 -0.38 -15.12
N PHE A 89 8.01 -1.40 -14.34
CA PHE A 89 7.67 -1.54 -12.94
C PHE A 89 8.97 -1.59 -12.14
N ILE A 90 9.28 -0.51 -11.44
CA ILE A 90 10.40 -0.52 -10.51
C ILE A 90 9.99 -1.28 -9.25
N GLU A 91 10.83 -2.20 -8.80
CA GLU A 91 10.57 -2.99 -7.59
C GLU A 91 10.31 -2.05 -6.38
N PRO A 92 9.18 -2.17 -5.68
CA PRO A 92 8.72 -1.17 -4.70
C PRO A 92 9.65 -1.00 -3.50
N PHE A 93 10.32 -2.06 -3.02
CA PHE A 93 11.26 -1.95 -1.89
C PHE A 93 12.59 -1.28 -2.28
N SER A 94 12.85 -1.12 -3.58
CA SER A 94 13.97 -0.34 -4.12
C SER A 94 13.55 1.11 -4.39
N LEU A 95 12.37 1.31 -4.99
CA LEU A 95 11.89 2.64 -5.40
C LEU A 95 11.52 3.52 -4.19
N ILE A 96 10.79 2.97 -3.22
CA ILE A 96 10.31 3.73 -2.06
C ILE A 96 11.46 4.35 -1.25
N PRO A 97 12.55 3.64 -0.91
CA PRO A 97 13.72 4.24 -0.26
C PRO A 97 14.33 5.40 -1.05
N ALA A 98 14.42 5.29 -2.38
CA ALA A 98 14.96 6.35 -3.23
C ALA A 98 14.07 7.62 -3.18
N MET A 99 12.75 7.46 -3.31
CA MET A 99 11.82 8.58 -3.13
C MET A 99 11.81 9.13 -1.70
N GLY A 100 11.94 8.24 -0.71
CA GLY A 100 12.05 8.61 0.71
C GLY A 100 13.27 9.45 1.05
N ALA A 101 14.38 9.26 0.31
CA ALA A 101 15.60 10.03 0.49
C ALA A 101 15.50 11.48 -0.04
N VAL A 102 14.57 11.77 -0.93
CA VAL A 102 14.36 13.10 -1.52
C VAL A 102 13.14 13.84 -0.98
N THR A 103 12.46 13.26 0.01
CA THR A 103 11.26 13.78 0.68
C THR A 103 11.39 13.70 2.19
N SER A 104 10.61 14.49 2.94
CA SER A 104 10.69 14.56 4.40
C SER A 104 9.38 14.21 5.13
N ARG A 105 8.24 14.41 4.48
CA ARG A 105 6.89 14.21 5.05
C ARG A 105 6.07 13.18 4.29
N LEU A 106 6.27 13.09 2.97
CA LEU A 106 5.51 12.23 2.06
C LEU A 106 5.56 10.78 2.54
N ARG A 107 4.39 10.17 2.68
CA ARG A 107 4.23 8.74 2.95
C ARG A 107 4.31 7.95 1.65
N PHE A 108 4.54 6.66 1.79
CA PHE A 108 4.59 5.72 0.67
C PHE A 108 3.77 4.49 1.01
N THR A 109 2.98 4.01 0.05
CA THR A 109 2.20 2.79 0.24
C THR A 109 2.30 1.93 -1.02
N THR A 110 2.55 0.64 -0.84
CA THR A 110 2.50 -0.30 -1.97
C THR A 110 1.05 -0.63 -2.33
N PHE A 111 0.75 -0.72 -3.64
CA PHE A 111 -0.62 -0.97 -4.14
C PHE A 111 -0.64 -1.97 -5.30
N VAL A 112 -0.52 -3.21 -5.02
CA VAL A 112 -0.19 -3.91 -3.77
C VAL A 112 0.95 -4.87 -4.04
N VAL A 113 1.81 -5.13 -3.05
CA VAL A 113 2.82 -6.18 -3.19
C VAL A 113 2.13 -7.53 -3.32
N LYS A 114 2.50 -8.28 -4.36
CA LYS A 114 2.05 -9.66 -4.59
C LYS A 114 2.74 -10.57 -3.55
N LEU A 115 2.17 -10.64 -2.33
CA LEU A 115 2.86 -11.20 -1.17
C LEU A 115 3.18 -12.70 -1.30
N PRO A 116 2.25 -13.58 -1.73
CA PRO A 116 2.46 -15.04 -1.69
C PRO A 116 3.57 -15.59 -2.60
N ILE A 117 4.01 -14.81 -3.59
CA ILE A 117 5.08 -15.20 -4.51
C ILE A 117 6.48 -14.88 -3.96
N ARG A 118 6.58 -14.42 -2.73
CA ARG A 118 7.83 -13.98 -2.10
C ARG A 118 8.17 -14.81 -0.87
N GLN A 119 9.43 -14.76 -0.45
CA GLN A 119 9.91 -15.42 0.77
C GLN A 119 9.61 -14.54 2.00
N PRO A 120 8.86 -15.02 3.02
CA PRO A 120 8.35 -14.18 4.11
C PRO A 120 9.44 -13.49 4.95
N VAL A 121 10.55 -14.16 5.23
CA VAL A 121 11.65 -13.57 6.03
C VAL A 121 12.37 -12.46 5.25
N LEU A 122 12.57 -12.65 3.94
CA LEU A 122 13.15 -11.62 3.07
C LEU A 122 12.21 -10.42 2.94
N VAL A 123 10.90 -10.64 2.79
CA VAL A 123 9.91 -9.56 2.79
C VAL A 123 9.93 -8.80 4.12
N ALA A 124 9.93 -9.50 5.26
CA ALA A 124 10.01 -8.83 6.55
C ALA A 124 11.27 -7.95 6.67
N LYS A 125 12.40 -8.44 6.14
CA LYS A 125 13.65 -7.66 6.12
C LYS A 125 13.55 -6.44 5.22
N SER A 126 12.96 -6.57 4.02
CA SER A 126 12.74 -5.44 3.10
C SER A 126 11.80 -4.40 3.71
N VAL A 127 10.65 -4.82 4.24
CA VAL A 127 9.69 -3.94 4.93
C VAL A 127 10.34 -3.20 6.10
N ALA A 128 11.14 -3.90 6.93
CA ALA A 128 11.88 -3.28 8.03
C ALA A 128 12.84 -2.20 7.53
N SER A 129 13.60 -2.50 6.47
CA SER A 129 14.57 -1.57 5.89
C SER A 129 13.89 -0.33 5.31
N VAL A 130 12.83 -0.51 4.51
CA VAL A 130 12.04 0.60 3.94
C VAL A 130 11.46 1.47 5.07
N ALA A 131 10.84 0.86 6.07
CA ALA A 131 10.22 1.61 7.16
C ALA A 131 11.25 2.43 7.97
N VAL A 132 12.45 1.89 8.17
CA VAL A 132 13.54 2.61 8.86
C VAL A 132 14.10 3.74 8.01
N ILE A 133 14.40 3.49 6.72
CA ILE A 133 14.92 4.51 5.80
C ILE A 133 13.91 5.65 5.61
N THR A 134 12.63 5.33 5.48
CA THR A 134 11.57 6.33 5.35
C THR A 134 11.11 6.92 6.68
N GLN A 135 11.76 6.56 7.80
CA GLN A 135 11.43 7.08 9.14
C GLN A 135 9.95 6.86 9.53
N GLY A 136 9.41 5.68 9.23
CA GLY A 136 8.02 5.30 9.56
C GLY A 136 6.95 5.82 8.59
N ARG A 137 7.34 6.38 7.44
CA ARG A 137 6.43 6.90 6.40
C ARG A 137 5.95 5.82 5.42
N PHE A 138 5.96 4.56 5.81
CA PHE A 138 5.65 3.41 4.95
C PHE A 138 4.39 2.68 5.39
N GLY A 139 3.48 2.42 4.44
CA GLY A 139 2.34 1.52 4.53
C GLY A 139 2.56 0.28 3.64
N PHE A 140 2.36 -0.90 4.19
CA PHE A 140 2.57 -2.16 3.50
C PHE A 140 1.27 -2.69 2.92
N GLY A 141 0.93 -2.23 1.70
CA GLY A 141 -0.19 -2.73 0.93
C GLY A 141 0.14 -4.07 0.27
N VAL A 142 -0.68 -5.08 0.52
CA VAL A 142 -0.44 -6.46 0.09
C VAL A 142 -1.68 -7.09 -0.53
N GLY A 143 -1.48 -7.97 -1.50
CA GLY A 143 -2.54 -8.69 -2.17
C GLY A 143 -2.08 -10.02 -2.75
N LEU A 144 -3.04 -10.68 -3.39
CA LEU A 144 -2.78 -11.85 -4.23
C LEU A 144 -2.48 -11.35 -5.66
N SER A 145 -1.55 -11.99 -6.35
CA SER A 145 -1.45 -11.76 -7.78
C SER A 145 -2.69 -12.33 -8.50
N PRO A 146 -3.21 -11.66 -9.53
CA PRO A 146 -4.20 -12.25 -10.43
C PRO A 146 -3.57 -13.23 -11.44
N TRP A 147 -2.23 -13.32 -11.49
CA TRP A 147 -1.48 -14.05 -12.50
C TRP A 147 -0.96 -15.39 -11.95
N PRO A 148 -1.45 -16.55 -12.44
CA PRO A 148 -0.86 -17.85 -12.15
C PRO A 148 0.62 -17.95 -12.54
N GLU A 149 1.02 -17.23 -13.57
CA GLU A 149 2.39 -17.19 -14.10
C GLU A 149 3.37 -16.62 -13.07
N ASP A 150 2.98 -15.63 -12.27
CA ASP A 150 3.80 -15.13 -11.17
C ASP A 150 4.17 -16.24 -10.17
N PHE A 151 3.25 -17.16 -9.95
CA PHE A 151 3.45 -18.30 -9.05
C PHE A 151 4.32 -19.38 -9.70
N ALA A 152 4.13 -19.61 -11.00
CA ALA A 152 4.94 -20.58 -11.76
C ALA A 152 6.42 -20.18 -11.79
N VAL A 153 6.73 -18.90 -12.10
CA VAL A 153 8.12 -18.41 -12.18
C VAL A 153 8.79 -18.33 -10.81
N THR A 154 8.03 -18.25 -9.73
CA THR A 154 8.57 -18.22 -8.36
C THR A 154 8.53 -19.60 -7.66
N GLY A 155 8.06 -20.64 -8.34
CA GLY A 155 7.96 -21.99 -7.79
C GLY A 155 6.94 -22.10 -6.64
N THR A 156 5.93 -21.25 -6.61
CA THR A 156 4.90 -21.22 -5.56
C THR A 156 3.59 -21.80 -6.08
N ASP A 157 2.93 -22.62 -5.29
CA ASP A 157 1.64 -23.20 -5.64
C ASP A 157 0.51 -22.14 -5.60
N TRP A 158 -0.08 -21.88 -6.77
CA TRP A 158 -1.20 -20.96 -6.96
C TRP A 158 -2.42 -21.31 -6.08
N THR A 159 -2.72 -22.57 -5.87
CA THR A 159 -3.92 -23.01 -5.16
C THR A 159 -3.87 -22.67 -3.68
N THR A 160 -2.69 -22.54 -3.11
CA THR A 160 -2.45 -22.25 -1.68
C THR A 160 -2.25 -20.76 -1.37
N ARG A 161 -2.27 -19.90 -2.39
CA ARG A 161 -1.90 -18.45 -2.28
C ARG A 161 -2.56 -17.70 -1.14
N GLY A 162 -3.85 -17.95 -0.89
CA GLY A 162 -4.58 -17.26 0.18
C GLY A 162 -4.12 -17.66 1.56
N LYS A 163 -3.90 -18.97 1.80
CA LYS A 163 -3.42 -19.49 3.08
C LYS A 163 -1.96 -19.09 3.33
N ARG A 164 -1.13 -19.12 2.29
CA ARG A 164 0.25 -18.61 2.35
C ARG A 164 0.30 -17.15 2.75
N MET A 165 -0.56 -16.30 2.16
CA MET A 165 -0.62 -14.88 2.52
C MET A 165 -0.97 -14.68 3.99
N ASP A 166 -1.91 -15.45 4.55
CA ASP A 166 -2.30 -15.35 5.96
C ASP A 166 -1.11 -15.68 6.89
N GLU A 167 -0.36 -16.75 6.62
CA GLU A 167 0.84 -17.11 7.36
C GLU A 167 1.96 -16.06 7.19
N MET A 168 2.17 -15.56 5.97
CA MET A 168 3.18 -14.54 5.68
C MET A 168 2.91 -13.23 6.43
N ILE A 169 1.66 -12.79 6.53
CA ILE A 169 1.30 -11.60 7.33
C ILE A 169 1.67 -11.81 8.80
N ALA A 170 1.41 -13.01 9.36
CA ALA A 170 1.79 -13.33 10.73
C ALA A 170 3.32 -13.30 10.93
N ILE A 171 4.07 -13.91 9.99
CA ILE A 171 5.54 -13.94 10.02
C ILE A 171 6.13 -12.52 9.93
N VAL A 172 5.68 -11.73 8.94
CA VAL A 172 6.17 -10.35 8.75
C VAL A 172 5.90 -9.52 10.01
N ARG A 173 4.68 -9.55 10.53
CA ARG A 173 4.34 -8.83 11.76
C ARG A 173 5.14 -9.30 12.97
N GLY A 174 5.34 -10.61 13.10
CA GLY A 174 6.12 -11.17 14.19
C GLY A 174 7.57 -10.68 14.20
N LEU A 175 8.22 -10.72 13.05
CA LEU A 175 9.60 -10.28 12.88
C LEU A 175 9.76 -8.76 13.06
N LEU A 176 8.80 -7.95 12.57
CA LEU A 176 8.85 -6.48 12.69
C LEU A 176 8.69 -5.97 14.13
N ARG A 177 8.16 -6.77 15.05
CA ARG A 177 8.06 -6.40 16.49
C ARG A 177 9.42 -6.34 17.19
N GLY A 178 10.43 -6.94 16.57
CA GLY A 178 11.74 -7.11 17.19
C GLY A 178 11.79 -8.27 18.19
N GLY A 179 13.01 -8.56 18.67
CA GLY A 179 13.25 -9.72 19.51
C GLY A 179 13.29 -11.04 18.72
N TYR A 180 13.38 -12.16 19.43
CA TYR A 180 13.33 -13.48 18.82
C TYR A 180 11.91 -13.91 18.52
N PHE A 181 11.69 -14.36 17.29
CA PHE A 181 10.42 -14.84 16.77
C PHE A 181 10.61 -16.19 16.10
N GLU A 182 9.64 -17.08 16.27
CA GLU A 182 9.53 -18.36 15.59
C GLU A 182 8.11 -18.55 15.06
N PHE A 183 7.96 -19.33 14.01
CA PHE A 183 6.65 -19.64 13.44
C PHE A 183 6.62 -21.07 12.90
N GLU A 184 5.55 -21.76 13.17
CA GLU A 184 5.26 -23.05 12.60
C GLU A 184 3.82 -23.07 12.07
N GLY A 185 3.71 -23.14 10.73
CA GLY A 185 2.44 -23.15 10.00
C GLY A 185 2.36 -24.33 9.04
N THR A 186 1.34 -24.31 8.21
CA THR A 186 1.12 -25.33 7.17
C THR A 186 2.07 -25.15 5.99
N HIS A 187 2.38 -23.90 5.64
CA HIS A 187 3.15 -23.56 4.44
C HIS A 187 4.55 -23.04 4.76
N TYR A 188 4.75 -22.50 5.95
CA TYR A 188 6.02 -21.91 6.34
C TYR A 188 6.44 -22.39 7.72
N ARG A 189 7.76 -22.61 7.85
CA ARG A 189 8.42 -22.81 9.12
C ARG A 189 9.58 -21.83 9.24
N VAL A 190 9.56 -21.01 10.29
CA VAL A 190 10.61 -20.06 10.59
C VAL A 190 11.24 -20.46 11.92
N PRO A 191 12.52 -20.86 11.94
CA PRO A 191 13.22 -21.16 13.18
C PRO A 191 13.31 -19.90 14.03
N ARG A 192 13.65 -20.05 15.30
CA ARG A 192 13.74 -18.92 16.24
C ARG A 192 14.83 -17.93 15.84
N ILE A 193 14.48 -16.88 15.15
CA ILE A 193 15.35 -15.83 14.60
C ILE A 193 14.90 -14.43 15.03
N LYS A 194 15.75 -13.45 14.81
CA LYS A 194 15.40 -12.03 14.85
C LYS A 194 15.99 -11.31 13.66
N ILE A 195 15.35 -10.21 13.26
CA ILE A 195 15.88 -9.28 12.25
C ILE A 195 16.29 -7.96 12.90
N CYS A 196 17.22 -7.26 12.29
CA CYS A 196 17.67 -5.92 12.69
C CYS A 196 18.10 -5.15 11.43
N PRO A 197 17.75 -3.85 11.29
CA PRO A 197 16.92 -3.05 12.20
C PRO A 197 15.44 -3.47 12.16
N VAL A 198 14.66 -3.00 13.11
CA VAL A 198 13.19 -3.05 13.10
C VAL A 198 12.63 -1.63 13.15
N PRO A 199 11.42 -1.36 12.60
CA PRO A 199 10.83 -0.04 12.61
C PRO A 199 10.51 0.44 14.02
N SER A 200 10.69 1.73 14.27
CA SER A 200 10.35 2.37 15.57
C SER A 200 8.84 2.56 15.76
N VAL A 201 8.08 2.56 14.66
CA VAL A 201 6.61 2.62 14.65
C VAL A 201 6.06 1.41 13.89
N PRO A 202 4.89 0.89 14.24
CA PRO A 202 4.27 -0.20 13.50
C PRO A 202 4.07 0.17 12.02
N VAL A 203 4.32 -0.78 11.12
CA VAL A 203 4.00 -0.65 9.70
C VAL A 203 2.59 -1.19 9.49
N PRO A 204 1.62 -0.36 9.06
CA PRO A 204 0.26 -0.83 8.80
C PRO A 204 0.27 -1.80 7.61
N VAL A 205 -0.45 -2.91 7.76
CA VAL A 205 -0.66 -3.92 6.71
C VAL A 205 -2.03 -3.69 6.09
N LEU A 206 -2.05 -3.24 4.84
CA LEU A 206 -3.26 -2.91 4.10
C LEU A 206 -3.56 -4.02 3.09
N ILE A 207 -4.77 -4.54 3.09
CA ILE A 207 -5.14 -5.71 2.29
C ILE A 207 -5.92 -5.28 1.05
N GLY A 208 -5.40 -5.60 -0.14
CA GLY A 208 -6.08 -5.40 -1.41
C GLY A 208 -7.01 -6.54 -1.80
N GLY A 209 -8.06 -6.21 -2.56
CA GLY A 209 -8.97 -7.15 -3.20
C GLY A 209 -10.43 -7.00 -2.78
N HIS A 210 -11.34 -7.39 -3.69
CA HIS A 210 -12.78 -7.16 -3.59
C HIS A 210 -13.59 -8.44 -3.30
N THR A 211 -12.96 -9.62 -3.36
CA THR A 211 -13.64 -10.88 -3.10
C THR A 211 -13.95 -11.07 -1.61
N GLU A 212 -14.98 -11.84 -1.28
CA GLU A 212 -15.33 -12.13 0.12
C GLU A 212 -14.13 -12.67 0.93
N PRO A 213 -13.28 -13.59 0.42
CA PRO A 213 -12.07 -13.99 1.14
C PRO A 213 -11.08 -12.85 1.39
N ALA A 214 -10.97 -11.88 0.47
CA ALA A 214 -10.10 -10.72 0.66
C ALA A 214 -10.65 -9.77 1.72
N LEU A 215 -11.95 -9.47 1.71
CA LEU A 215 -12.62 -8.67 2.72
C LEU A 215 -12.52 -9.30 4.12
N ARG A 216 -12.71 -10.62 4.22
CA ARG A 216 -12.50 -11.36 5.49
C ARG A 216 -11.07 -11.25 5.98
N ARG A 217 -10.09 -11.35 5.08
CA ARG A 217 -8.67 -11.19 5.42
C ARG A 217 -8.37 -9.77 5.90
N ALA A 218 -8.87 -8.75 5.21
CA ALA A 218 -8.73 -7.36 5.61
C ALA A 218 -9.31 -7.12 7.00
N ALA A 219 -10.53 -7.57 7.24
CA ALA A 219 -11.20 -7.40 8.53
C ALA A 219 -10.52 -8.17 9.68
N ARG A 220 -9.96 -9.35 9.42
CA ARG A 220 -9.35 -10.22 10.45
C ARG A 220 -7.87 -9.90 10.69
N LEU A 221 -7.11 -9.63 9.64
CA LEU A 221 -5.64 -9.53 9.68
C LEU A 221 -5.12 -8.15 9.28
N GLY A 222 -5.91 -7.32 8.58
CA GLY A 222 -5.47 -6.01 8.09
C GLY A 222 -5.51 -4.92 9.16
N ASP A 223 -4.69 -3.91 8.97
CA ASP A 223 -4.82 -2.60 9.60
C ASP A 223 -5.55 -1.62 8.68
N GLY A 224 -5.90 -2.08 7.47
CA GLY A 224 -6.70 -1.38 6.48
C GLY A 224 -7.04 -2.24 5.27
N TRP A 225 -7.83 -1.63 4.37
CA TRP A 225 -8.26 -2.22 3.11
C TRP A 225 -8.00 -1.26 1.96
N MET A 226 -7.66 -1.83 0.79
CA MET A 226 -7.37 -1.07 -0.43
C MET A 226 -8.30 -1.47 -1.56
N HIS A 227 -9.02 -0.49 -2.10
CA HIS A 227 -9.98 -0.62 -3.19
C HIS A 227 -9.35 -0.18 -4.52
N ALA A 228 -9.43 -1.06 -5.52
CA ALA A 228 -8.80 -0.85 -6.83
C ALA A 228 -9.73 -0.18 -7.88
N GLY A 229 -10.76 0.54 -7.44
CA GLY A 229 -11.71 1.20 -8.33
C GLY A 229 -12.93 0.32 -8.66
N GLY A 230 -13.85 0.88 -9.40
CA GLY A 230 -15.10 0.25 -9.80
C GLY A 230 -16.34 1.11 -9.49
N ASP A 231 -17.49 0.48 -9.54
CA ASP A 231 -18.78 1.10 -9.31
C ASP A 231 -18.97 1.59 -7.87
N HIS A 232 -19.65 2.73 -7.70
CA HIS A 232 -19.86 3.34 -6.37
C HIS A 232 -20.74 2.48 -5.45
N ASP A 233 -21.81 1.86 -5.99
CA ASP A 233 -22.72 1.04 -5.16
C ASP A 233 -22.01 -0.23 -4.68
N LEU A 234 -21.11 -0.79 -5.50
CA LEU A 234 -20.24 -1.89 -5.08
C LEU A 234 -19.29 -1.46 -3.97
N LEU A 235 -18.69 -0.26 -4.07
CA LEU A 235 -17.84 0.29 -3.01
C LEU A 235 -18.60 0.40 -1.67
N VAL A 236 -19.82 0.98 -1.69
CA VAL A 236 -20.67 1.09 -0.51
C VAL A 236 -20.99 -0.29 0.07
N GLY A 237 -21.26 -1.28 -0.80
CA GLY A 237 -21.45 -2.68 -0.40
C GLY A 237 -20.23 -3.27 0.31
N TYR A 238 -19.03 -3.05 -0.22
CA TYR A 238 -17.77 -3.53 0.39
C TYR A 238 -17.50 -2.88 1.75
N LEU A 239 -17.70 -1.57 1.88
CA LEU A 239 -17.50 -0.84 3.15
C LEU A 239 -18.45 -1.34 4.25
N ARG A 240 -19.73 -1.54 3.89
CA ARG A 240 -20.72 -2.16 4.80
C ARG A 240 -20.26 -3.55 5.22
N ARG A 241 -19.86 -4.39 4.24
CA ARG A 241 -19.39 -5.74 4.51
C ARG A 241 -18.16 -5.79 5.40
N LEU A 242 -17.20 -4.91 5.19
CA LEU A 242 -16.01 -4.78 6.06
C LEU A 242 -16.40 -4.42 7.50
N THR A 243 -17.34 -3.49 7.68
CA THR A 243 -17.84 -3.11 9.00
C THR A 243 -18.47 -4.30 9.74
N GLU A 244 -19.33 -5.09 9.05
CA GLU A 244 -19.92 -6.31 9.59
C GLU A 244 -18.86 -7.33 9.99
N LEU A 245 -17.90 -7.60 9.10
CA LEU A 245 -16.84 -8.56 9.34
C LEU A 245 -15.94 -8.12 10.49
N ARG A 246 -15.55 -6.86 10.58
CA ARG A 246 -14.74 -6.31 11.67
C ARG A 246 -15.45 -6.46 13.02
N ARG A 247 -16.76 -6.20 13.06
CA ARG A 247 -17.60 -6.46 14.25
C ARG A 247 -17.63 -7.96 14.61
N ALA A 248 -17.80 -8.83 13.61
CA ALA A 248 -17.81 -10.28 13.83
C ALA A 248 -16.48 -10.82 14.37
N TYR A 249 -15.35 -10.14 14.04
CA TYR A 249 -14.02 -10.47 14.56
C TYR A 249 -13.65 -9.69 15.84
N GLY A 250 -14.55 -8.87 16.39
CA GLY A 250 -14.31 -8.08 17.61
C GLY A 250 -13.30 -6.94 17.42
N ARG A 251 -13.11 -6.46 16.15
CA ARG A 251 -12.12 -5.45 15.78
C ARG A 251 -12.73 -4.12 15.35
N GLU A 252 -14.01 -3.88 15.63
CA GLU A 252 -14.72 -2.66 15.22
C GLU A 252 -14.16 -1.38 15.83
N ARG A 253 -13.51 -1.48 17.00
CA ARG A 253 -12.90 -0.33 17.71
C ARG A 253 -11.42 -0.12 17.39
N GLU A 254 -10.79 -1.05 16.70
CA GLU A 254 -9.40 -0.88 16.30
C GLU A 254 -9.31 0.15 15.16
N PRO A 255 -8.24 0.96 15.08
CA PRO A 255 -7.98 1.80 13.92
C PRO A 255 -7.97 0.98 12.62
N PHE A 256 -8.52 1.55 11.55
CA PHE A 256 -8.57 0.86 10.26
C PHE A 256 -8.55 1.87 9.13
N GLU A 257 -7.56 1.75 8.24
CA GLU A 257 -7.43 2.62 7.08
C GLU A 257 -8.25 2.08 5.90
N THR A 258 -8.92 2.96 5.18
CA THR A 258 -9.70 2.61 3.98
C THR A 258 -9.21 3.46 2.81
N HIS A 259 -8.44 2.85 1.92
CA HIS A 259 -7.83 3.50 0.75
C HIS A 259 -8.67 3.20 -0.49
N VAL A 260 -9.17 4.23 -1.18
CA VAL A 260 -10.18 4.05 -2.23
C VAL A 260 -9.85 4.80 -3.51
N ILE A 261 -9.88 4.09 -4.65
CA ILE A 261 -9.99 4.69 -5.98
C ILE A 261 -11.48 4.89 -6.27
N SER A 262 -11.90 6.14 -6.53
CA SER A 262 -13.28 6.46 -6.88
C SER A 262 -13.35 7.72 -7.73
N LEU A 263 -14.32 7.80 -8.64
CA LEU A 263 -14.60 9.04 -9.39
C LEU A 263 -15.04 10.19 -8.48
N HIS A 264 -15.61 9.91 -7.32
CA HIS A 264 -15.92 10.93 -6.31
C HIS A 264 -14.68 11.63 -5.75
N ALA A 265 -13.51 11.03 -5.85
CA ALA A 265 -12.26 11.63 -5.35
C ALA A 265 -11.83 12.87 -6.15
N TYR A 266 -12.42 13.15 -7.33
CA TYR A 266 -11.99 14.26 -8.20
C TYR A 266 -12.69 15.61 -7.93
N THR A 267 -13.57 15.66 -6.94
CA THR A 267 -14.23 16.90 -6.49
C THR A 267 -14.29 16.99 -4.97
N ALA A 268 -14.27 18.18 -4.41
CA ALA A 268 -14.35 18.37 -2.95
C ALA A 268 -15.65 17.78 -2.38
N ASP A 269 -16.79 17.96 -3.05
CA ASP A 269 -18.08 17.39 -2.60
C ASP A 269 -18.07 15.86 -2.66
N GLY A 270 -17.47 15.29 -3.70
CA GLY A 270 -17.31 13.85 -3.81
C GLY A 270 -16.39 13.27 -2.73
N VAL A 271 -15.33 13.99 -2.35
CA VAL A 271 -14.44 13.59 -1.23
C VAL A 271 -15.22 13.59 0.08
N ARG A 272 -16.09 14.58 0.35
CA ARG A 272 -16.95 14.59 1.53
C ARG A 272 -17.90 13.39 1.59
N ILE A 273 -18.48 13.00 0.44
CA ILE A 273 -19.29 11.77 0.35
C ILE A 273 -18.47 10.54 0.74
N LEU A 274 -17.23 10.44 0.28
CA LEU A 274 -16.35 9.32 0.63
C LEU A 274 -15.96 9.36 2.13
N GLU A 275 -15.73 10.53 2.69
CA GLU A 275 -15.46 10.72 4.14
C GLU A 275 -16.63 10.27 5.00
N ASP A 276 -17.86 10.63 4.63
CA ASP A 276 -19.10 10.19 5.29
C ASP A 276 -19.29 8.67 5.25
N LEU A 277 -18.75 8.01 4.23
CA LEU A 277 -18.73 6.54 4.12
C LEU A 277 -17.62 5.87 4.94
N GLY A 278 -16.77 6.65 5.63
CA GLY A 278 -15.65 6.15 6.42
C GLY A 278 -14.39 5.85 5.63
N VAL A 279 -14.25 6.41 4.43
CA VAL A 279 -12.98 6.39 3.67
C VAL A 279 -11.97 7.29 4.37
N THR A 280 -10.74 6.82 4.55
CA THR A 280 -9.66 7.57 5.19
C THR A 280 -8.63 8.11 4.20
N ASP A 281 -8.55 7.49 3.04
CA ASP A 281 -7.59 7.82 1.98
C ASP A 281 -8.25 7.72 0.60
N VAL A 282 -8.21 8.81 -0.16
CA VAL A 282 -8.56 8.77 -1.58
C VAL A 282 -7.30 8.59 -2.43
N ILE A 283 -7.35 7.64 -3.35
CA ILE A 283 -6.27 7.37 -4.31
C ILE A 283 -6.65 8.01 -5.64
N VAL A 284 -5.82 8.94 -6.12
CA VAL A 284 -6.05 9.73 -7.33
C VAL A 284 -4.92 9.52 -8.31
N GLY A 285 -5.27 9.26 -9.57
CA GLY A 285 -4.37 9.26 -10.72
C GLY A 285 -4.98 10.10 -11.83
N PHE A 286 -4.18 10.81 -12.61
CA PHE A 286 -4.66 11.75 -13.63
C PHE A 286 -4.65 11.19 -15.04
N ARG A 287 -4.30 9.94 -15.19
CA ARG A 287 -4.21 9.23 -16.45
C ARG A 287 -4.84 7.85 -16.31
N ASP A 288 -5.56 7.41 -17.32
CA ASP A 288 -5.89 6.01 -17.48
C ASP A 288 -4.66 5.25 -18.00
N PRO A 289 -3.95 4.50 -17.15
CA PRO A 289 -2.71 3.83 -17.55
C PRO A 289 -2.95 2.67 -18.53
N TYR A 290 -4.19 2.22 -18.69
CA TYR A 290 -4.56 1.11 -19.56
C TYR A 290 -4.71 1.51 -21.02
N HIS A 291 -5.13 2.77 -21.27
CA HIS A 291 -5.48 3.23 -22.62
C HIS A 291 -4.71 4.49 -23.06
N MET A 292 -4.01 5.15 -22.14
CA MET A 292 -3.31 6.39 -22.46
C MET A 292 -1.78 6.23 -22.37
N PRO A 293 -1.01 6.85 -23.29
CA PRO A 293 0.44 6.90 -23.19
C PRO A 293 0.89 7.64 -21.92
N ASP A 294 2.16 7.52 -21.59
CA ASP A 294 2.72 8.29 -20.48
C ASP A 294 2.73 9.78 -20.80
N SER A 295 2.41 10.59 -19.79
CA SER A 295 2.39 12.05 -19.90
C SER A 295 3.77 12.65 -19.59
N PRO A 296 4.12 13.79 -20.20
CA PRO A 296 5.30 14.55 -19.81
C PRO A 296 5.31 14.89 -18.32
N LEU A 297 6.49 14.91 -17.71
CA LEU A 297 6.65 15.20 -16.29
C LEU A 297 6.01 16.54 -15.88
N VAL A 298 6.15 17.56 -16.70
CA VAL A 298 5.59 18.90 -16.43
C VAL A 298 4.07 18.86 -16.31
N GLU A 299 3.39 18.14 -17.18
CA GLU A 299 1.92 18.00 -17.13
C GLU A 299 1.46 17.28 -15.87
N LYS A 300 2.18 16.20 -15.46
CA LYS A 300 1.90 15.50 -14.20
C LYS A 300 2.00 16.44 -13.00
N ILE A 301 3.05 17.26 -12.95
CA ILE A 301 3.25 18.24 -11.89
C ILE A 301 2.14 19.31 -11.89
N ASP A 302 1.69 19.75 -13.06
CA ASP A 302 0.60 20.72 -13.17
C ASP A 302 -0.75 20.13 -12.72
N TYR A 303 -1.02 18.86 -13.00
CA TYR A 303 -2.21 18.17 -12.48
C TYR A 303 -2.17 18.04 -10.96
N LEU A 304 -1.02 17.70 -10.38
CA LEU A 304 -0.85 17.60 -8.93
C LEU A 304 -1.18 18.91 -8.22
N ARG A 305 -0.67 20.05 -8.75
CA ARG A 305 -0.88 21.38 -8.19
C ARG A 305 -2.34 21.82 -8.30
N ARG A 306 -2.93 21.69 -9.50
CA ARG A 306 -4.35 22.04 -9.72
C ARG A 306 -5.27 21.25 -8.78
N TYR A 307 -5.09 19.96 -8.68
CA TYR A 307 -5.90 19.16 -7.77
C TYR A 307 -5.70 19.56 -6.29
N ALA A 308 -4.49 19.92 -5.90
CA ALA A 308 -4.22 20.39 -4.55
C ALA A 308 -4.95 21.72 -4.27
N ASP A 309 -4.93 22.65 -5.22
CA ASP A 309 -5.63 23.94 -5.11
C ASP A 309 -7.16 23.77 -5.13
N ASP A 310 -7.69 22.92 -6.01
CA ASP A 310 -9.14 22.79 -6.24
C ASP A 310 -9.82 21.88 -5.22
N VAL A 311 -9.15 20.82 -4.74
CA VAL A 311 -9.76 19.77 -3.93
C VAL A 311 -9.15 19.68 -2.53
N ILE A 312 -7.81 19.53 -2.42
CA ILE A 312 -7.17 19.34 -1.12
C ILE A 312 -7.38 20.56 -0.23
N ALA A 313 -7.19 21.77 -0.77
CA ALA A 313 -7.38 23.02 -0.02
C ALA A 313 -8.83 23.25 0.43
N ALA A 314 -9.81 22.72 -0.32
CA ALA A 314 -11.23 22.84 0.04
C ALA A 314 -11.69 21.84 1.13
N ILE A 315 -10.88 20.79 1.40
CA ILE A 315 -11.16 19.77 2.42
C ILE A 315 -10.41 20.06 3.73
N ARG A 316 -9.23 20.68 3.66
CA ARG A 316 -8.39 21.06 4.81
C ARG A 316 -8.72 22.41 5.37
#